data_8f01b62116644b871720dfe8569a3b2b
#
_entry.id   8f01b62116644b871720dfe8569a3b2b
#
_cell.length_a   1.000
_cell.length_b   1.000
_cell.length_c   1.000
_cell.angle_alpha   90.00
_cell.angle_beta   90.00
_cell.angle_gamma   90.00
#
_symmetry.space_group_name_H-M   'P 1'
#
loop_
_entity.id
_entity.type
_entity.pdbx_description
1 polymer ?
#
loop_
_entity_poly.entity_id
_entity_poly.type
_entity_poly.pdbx_seq_one_letter_code
_entity_poly.pdbx_strand_id
1 'polypeptide(L)'
;MRLENKVVLITGGGSGIGEAIAKAFAREGASVAITGRRKEVLEAVAAAIQGLGGQALVIPGSVTHEPDVREAVDSTVRTFGRVDVLVNNAGNLFYSGPLHETSDGIWDETMDVFLKSVFRFTRAVIPHMLTQGGGSILNISTVGGLKAIPGFEGHAYQAAKAGVNMLTKTIAVHYAKHGIRCNCICPGGVETPPVEGWLSDPKTRAWMEGLHPLGRLGQPEEVAQAAIYFASDESSWTTGSIVTIDGGIMAQ
;
A
#
# COMPACT_ATOMS: atom_id res chain seq x y z
N MET A 1 -7.34 -17.19 -13.71
CA MET A 1 -6.78 -16.36 -12.62
C MET A 1 -6.92 -14.89 -13.00
N ARG A 2 -7.29 -14.03 -12.05
CA ARG A 2 -7.64 -12.61 -12.31
C ARG A 2 -6.43 -11.72 -12.65
N LEU A 3 -5.22 -12.14 -12.28
CA LEU A 3 -3.96 -11.44 -12.50
C LEU A 3 -2.96 -12.25 -13.32
N GLU A 4 -3.44 -13.21 -14.09
CA GLU A 4 -2.59 -14.02 -14.95
C GLU A 4 -1.80 -13.15 -15.92
N ASN A 5 -0.49 -13.41 -16.04
CA ASN A 5 0.47 -12.66 -16.83
C ASN A 5 0.68 -11.19 -16.41
N LYS A 6 0.17 -10.75 -15.25
CA LYS A 6 0.47 -9.42 -14.70
C LYS A 6 1.76 -9.46 -13.90
N VAL A 7 2.56 -8.41 -14.04
CA VAL A 7 3.75 -8.16 -13.21
C VAL A 7 3.43 -7.07 -12.20
N VAL A 8 3.66 -7.36 -10.93
CA VAL A 8 3.30 -6.46 -9.83
C VAL A 8 4.54 -6.09 -9.03
N LEU A 9 4.70 -4.80 -8.72
CA LEU A 9 5.68 -4.30 -7.76
C LEU A 9 4.96 -3.81 -6.50
N ILE A 10 5.32 -4.37 -5.32
CA ILE A 10 4.70 -4.05 -4.04
C ILE A 10 5.75 -3.48 -3.09
N THR A 11 5.52 -2.25 -2.61
CA THR A 11 6.36 -1.66 -1.57
C THR A 11 5.89 -2.10 -0.18
N GLY A 12 6.82 -2.42 0.73
CA GLY A 12 6.47 -2.95 2.05
C GLY A 12 5.85 -4.34 1.98
N GLY A 13 6.26 -5.18 1.01
CA GLY A 13 5.69 -6.50 0.76
C GLY A 13 6.07 -7.60 1.76
N GLY A 14 6.84 -7.28 2.82
CA GLY A 14 7.35 -8.30 3.75
C GLY A 14 6.46 -8.58 4.96
N SER A 15 5.41 -7.80 5.24
CA SER A 15 4.54 -8.05 6.40
C SER A 15 3.18 -7.39 6.24
N GLY A 16 2.20 -7.83 7.04
CA GLY A 16 0.88 -7.23 7.15
C GLY A 16 0.13 -7.15 5.81
N ILE A 17 -0.45 -5.98 5.50
CA ILE A 17 -1.24 -5.78 4.28
C ILE A 17 -0.41 -6.06 3.02
N GLY A 18 0.86 -5.63 2.97
CA GLY A 18 1.72 -5.83 1.80
C GLY A 18 2.04 -7.30 1.54
N GLU A 19 2.30 -8.07 2.58
CA GLU A 19 2.48 -9.53 2.50
C GLU A 19 1.20 -10.24 2.04
N ALA A 20 0.05 -9.86 2.62
CA ALA A 20 -1.24 -10.44 2.25
C ALA A 20 -1.57 -10.17 0.77
N ILE A 21 -1.33 -8.93 0.29
CA ILE A 21 -1.49 -8.57 -1.12
C ILE A 21 -0.54 -9.40 -1.99
N ALA A 22 0.75 -9.51 -1.63
CA ALA A 22 1.74 -10.26 -2.41
C ALA A 22 1.31 -11.73 -2.60
N LYS A 23 0.91 -12.39 -1.50
CA LYS A 23 0.43 -13.78 -1.53
C LYS A 23 -0.88 -13.93 -2.31
N ALA A 24 -1.82 -12.99 -2.14
CA ALA A 24 -3.10 -13.03 -2.84
C ALA A 24 -2.92 -12.83 -4.36
N PHE A 25 -2.06 -11.90 -4.76
CA PHE A 25 -1.77 -11.64 -6.17
C PHE A 25 -1.05 -12.81 -6.85
N ALA A 26 -0.12 -13.46 -6.15
CA ALA A 26 0.53 -14.66 -6.65
C ALA A 26 -0.47 -15.82 -6.85
N ARG A 27 -1.43 -16.01 -5.93
CA ARG A 27 -2.51 -17.01 -6.09
C ARG A 27 -3.39 -16.73 -7.31
N GLU A 28 -3.50 -15.47 -7.71
CA GLU A 28 -4.23 -15.03 -8.91
C GLU A 28 -3.36 -14.99 -10.18
N GLY A 29 -2.15 -15.55 -10.13
CA GLY A 29 -1.29 -15.77 -11.29
C GLY A 29 -0.32 -14.63 -11.62
N ALA A 30 -0.16 -13.65 -10.74
CA ALA A 30 0.80 -12.56 -10.95
C ALA A 30 2.25 -13.02 -10.68
N SER A 31 3.20 -12.45 -11.43
CA SER A 31 4.61 -12.40 -11.05
C SER A 31 4.83 -11.23 -10.11
N VAL A 32 5.33 -11.49 -8.90
CA VAL A 32 5.34 -10.50 -7.81
C VAL A 32 6.76 -10.08 -7.45
N ALA A 33 7.07 -8.79 -7.60
CA ALA A 33 8.26 -8.16 -7.03
C ALA A 33 7.89 -7.49 -5.70
N ILE A 34 8.65 -7.76 -4.65
CA ILE A 34 8.44 -7.17 -3.32
C ILE A 34 9.68 -6.41 -2.86
N THR A 35 9.50 -5.20 -2.35
CA THR A 35 10.59 -4.39 -1.80
C THR A 35 10.33 -3.95 -0.37
N GLY A 36 11.39 -3.78 0.40
CA GLY A 36 11.39 -3.36 1.79
C GLY A 36 12.77 -3.48 2.41
N ARG A 37 12.94 -2.97 3.62
CA ARG A 37 14.27 -2.88 4.28
C ARG A 37 14.82 -4.21 4.80
N ARG A 38 13.95 -5.12 5.25
CA ARG A 38 14.33 -6.37 5.91
C ARG A 38 14.34 -7.51 4.91
N LYS A 39 15.53 -7.87 4.44
CA LYS A 39 15.72 -8.88 3.40
C LYS A 39 15.14 -10.24 3.80
N GLU A 40 15.43 -10.69 5.02
CA GLU A 40 15.02 -12.01 5.50
C GLU A 40 13.49 -12.17 5.54
N VAL A 41 12.79 -11.08 5.89
CA VAL A 41 11.32 -11.06 5.93
C VAL A 41 10.73 -11.13 4.50
N LEU A 42 11.35 -10.43 3.55
CA LEU A 42 10.96 -10.50 2.14
C LEU A 42 11.22 -11.91 1.57
N GLU A 43 12.36 -12.51 1.90
CA GLU A 43 12.72 -13.87 1.45
C GLU A 43 11.72 -14.91 1.98
N ALA A 44 11.25 -14.77 3.22
CA ALA A 44 10.21 -15.65 3.77
C ALA A 44 8.89 -15.53 2.99
N VAL A 45 8.48 -14.33 2.62
CA VAL A 45 7.28 -14.12 1.79
C VAL A 45 7.47 -14.68 0.38
N ALA A 46 8.63 -14.45 -0.23
CA ALA A 46 8.96 -15.00 -1.55
C ALA A 46 8.96 -16.54 -1.55
N ALA A 47 9.54 -17.17 -0.53
CA ALA A 47 9.51 -18.63 -0.36
C ALA A 47 8.08 -19.16 -0.24
N ALA A 48 7.21 -18.46 0.52
CA ALA A 48 5.79 -18.83 0.62
C ALA A 48 5.06 -18.74 -0.72
N ILE A 49 5.34 -17.69 -1.53
CA ILE A 49 4.79 -17.54 -2.89
C ILE A 49 5.27 -18.65 -3.81
N GLN A 50 6.57 -18.97 -3.79
CA GLN A 50 7.17 -20.04 -4.60
C GLN A 50 6.64 -21.41 -4.20
N GLY A 51 6.40 -21.65 -2.90
CA GLY A 51 5.76 -22.85 -2.40
C GLY A 51 4.33 -23.06 -2.91
N LEU A 52 3.66 -22.01 -3.37
CA LEU A 52 2.35 -22.04 -4.04
C LEU A 52 2.47 -22.15 -5.58
N GLY A 53 3.69 -22.29 -6.13
CA GLY A 53 3.94 -22.33 -7.57
C GLY A 53 4.01 -20.92 -8.22
N GLY A 54 3.98 -19.85 -7.45
CA GLY A 54 4.07 -18.48 -7.94
C GLY A 54 5.50 -18.03 -8.19
N GLN A 55 5.66 -16.90 -8.88
CA GLN A 55 6.95 -16.25 -9.10
C GLN A 55 7.10 -15.04 -8.17
N ALA A 56 8.25 -14.95 -7.48
CA ALA A 56 8.55 -13.85 -6.57
C ALA A 56 10.00 -13.35 -6.78
N LEU A 57 10.16 -12.02 -6.79
CA LEU A 57 11.43 -11.32 -6.82
C LEU A 57 11.59 -10.48 -5.55
N VAL A 58 12.67 -10.68 -4.82
CA VAL A 58 13.02 -9.91 -3.62
C VAL A 58 13.98 -8.79 -3.96
N ILE A 59 13.64 -7.56 -3.62
CA ILE A 59 14.48 -6.38 -3.85
C ILE A 59 14.58 -5.60 -2.54
N PRO A 60 15.62 -5.85 -1.71
CA PRO A 60 15.82 -5.11 -0.48
C PRO A 60 16.12 -3.64 -0.77
N GLY A 61 15.48 -2.73 -0.01
CA GLY A 61 15.71 -1.30 -0.21
C GLY A 61 14.78 -0.44 0.64
N SER A 62 15.11 0.85 0.74
CA SER A 62 14.33 1.86 1.44
C SER A 62 13.50 2.70 0.45
N VAL A 63 12.23 2.87 0.75
CA VAL A 63 11.33 3.74 -0.05
C VAL A 63 11.68 5.23 0.06
N THR A 64 12.53 5.60 1.03
CA THR A 64 13.01 6.97 1.22
C THR A 64 14.33 7.26 0.49
N HIS A 65 15.00 6.23 -0.03
CA HIS A 65 16.28 6.34 -0.74
C HIS A 65 16.06 6.21 -2.25
N GLU A 66 16.28 7.28 -3.00
CA GLU A 66 15.99 7.35 -4.43
C GLU A 66 16.70 6.26 -5.28
N PRO A 67 17.99 5.91 -5.02
CA PRO A 67 18.63 4.80 -5.72
C PRO A 67 17.92 3.46 -5.52
N ASP A 68 17.45 3.16 -4.31
CA ASP A 68 16.74 1.91 -4.01
C ASP A 68 15.37 1.87 -4.73
N VAL A 69 14.70 3.03 -4.83
CA VAL A 69 13.44 3.15 -5.58
C VAL A 69 13.66 2.81 -7.06
N ARG A 70 14.71 3.36 -7.66
CA ARG A 70 15.08 3.05 -9.07
C ARG A 70 15.41 1.59 -9.24
N GLU A 71 16.29 1.05 -8.38
CA GLU A 71 16.67 -0.37 -8.44
C GLU A 71 15.46 -1.29 -8.29
N ALA A 72 14.47 -0.95 -7.45
CA ALA A 72 13.24 -1.75 -7.32
C ALA A 72 12.46 -1.81 -8.64
N VAL A 73 12.32 -0.69 -9.34
CA VAL A 73 11.61 -0.63 -10.63
C VAL A 73 12.43 -1.30 -11.73
N ASP A 74 13.71 -0.95 -11.85
CA ASP A 74 14.61 -1.46 -12.89
C ASP A 74 14.79 -2.99 -12.76
N SER A 75 14.97 -3.52 -11.57
CA SER A 75 15.06 -4.96 -11.31
C SER A 75 13.76 -5.69 -11.65
N THR A 76 12.61 -5.09 -11.36
CA THR A 76 11.32 -5.66 -11.74
C THR A 76 11.20 -5.76 -13.26
N VAL A 77 11.50 -4.67 -13.97
CA VAL A 77 11.46 -4.63 -15.45
C VAL A 77 12.50 -5.56 -16.06
N ARG A 78 13.71 -5.58 -15.52
CA ARG A 78 14.79 -6.45 -16.02
C ARG A 78 14.45 -7.94 -15.86
N THR A 79 13.77 -8.30 -14.78
CA THR A 79 13.44 -9.72 -14.48
C THR A 79 12.19 -10.19 -15.20
N PHE A 80 11.14 -9.37 -15.22
CA PHE A 80 9.82 -9.76 -15.73
C PHE A 80 9.41 -9.05 -17.03
N GLY A 81 10.21 -8.11 -17.53
CA GLY A 81 9.99 -7.41 -18.80
C GLY A 81 9.06 -6.20 -18.73
N ARG A 82 8.29 -6.03 -17.63
CA ARG A 82 7.25 -5.00 -17.48
C ARG A 82 6.88 -4.72 -16.03
N VAL A 83 6.03 -3.71 -15.81
CA VAL A 83 5.32 -3.47 -14.53
C VAL A 83 3.86 -3.11 -14.85
N ASP A 84 2.93 -4.04 -14.64
CA ASP A 84 1.49 -3.81 -14.86
C ASP A 84 0.81 -3.15 -13.67
N VAL A 85 1.26 -3.47 -12.47
CA VAL A 85 0.67 -2.96 -11.23
C VAL A 85 1.75 -2.47 -10.28
N LEU A 86 1.56 -1.26 -9.76
CA LEU A 86 2.32 -0.74 -8.62
C LEU A 86 1.41 -0.69 -7.40
N VAL A 87 1.83 -1.32 -6.30
CA VAL A 87 1.15 -1.18 -4.99
C VAL A 87 2.05 -0.38 -4.04
N ASN A 88 1.66 0.86 -3.78
CA ASN A 88 2.28 1.72 -2.79
C ASN A 88 1.68 1.44 -1.41
N ASN A 89 2.32 0.52 -0.68
CA ASN A 89 1.85 0.07 0.64
C ASN A 89 2.86 0.37 1.75
N ALA A 90 4.13 0.60 1.44
CA ALA A 90 5.18 0.76 2.44
C ALA A 90 4.82 1.78 3.53
N GLY A 91 5.09 1.40 4.76
CA GLY A 91 4.90 2.20 5.96
C GLY A 91 5.66 1.60 7.14
N ASN A 92 5.67 2.33 8.24
CA ASN A 92 6.23 1.91 9.52
C ASN A 92 5.33 2.43 10.66
N LEU A 93 5.78 2.27 11.90
CA LEU A 93 5.20 3.00 13.02
C LEU A 93 5.41 4.51 12.80
N PHE A 94 4.42 5.28 13.18
CA PHE A 94 4.44 6.74 13.14
C PHE A 94 4.31 7.29 14.56
N TYR A 95 4.73 8.53 14.72
CA TYR A 95 4.52 9.26 15.97
C TYR A 95 3.03 9.53 16.19
N SER A 96 2.56 9.26 17.40
CA SER A 96 1.23 9.65 17.88
C SER A 96 1.38 10.41 19.18
N GLY A 97 0.90 11.64 19.22
CA GLY A 97 0.98 12.54 20.36
C GLY A 97 0.56 13.95 20.00
N PRO A 98 0.57 14.89 20.96
CA PRO A 98 0.12 16.25 20.76
C PRO A 98 0.84 16.96 19.60
N LEU A 99 0.08 17.70 18.78
CA LEU A 99 0.63 18.38 17.61
C LEU A 99 1.78 19.33 17.96
N HIS A 100 1.65 20.08 19.07
CA HIS A 100 2.67 21.05 19.49
C HIS A 100 3.98 20.41 20.00
N GLU A 101 3.99 19.10 20.20
CA GLU A 101 5.19 18.29 20.55
C GLU A 101 5.78 17.58 19.32
N THR A 102 5.14 17.66 18.17
CA THR A 102 5.64 17.07 16.92
C THR A 102 6.78 17.95 16.39
N SER A 103 8.01 17.41 16.39
CA SER A 103 9.16 18.13 15.82
C SER A 103 9.13 18.12 14.29
N ASP A 104 9.83 19.09 13.67
CA ASP A 104 10.01 19.14 12.21
C ASP A 104 10.62 17.82 11.69
N GLY A 105 11.56 17.20 12.42
CA GLY A 105 12.17 15.94 12.04
C GLY A 105 11.17 14.78 11.99
N ILE A 106 10.26 14.68 12.98
CA ILE A 106 9.18 13.70 12.98
C ILE A 106 8.22 13.93 11.81
N TRP A 107 7.86 15.20 11.57
CA TRP A 107 7.03 15.59 10.45
C TRP A 107 7.66 15.20 9.11
N ASP A 108 8.91 15.60 8.88
CA ASP A 108 9.62 15.35 7.62
C ASP A 108 9.83 13.86 7.35
N GLU A 109 10.21 13.06 8.35
CA GLU A 109 10.32 11.61 8.23
C GLU A 109 8.97 10.98 7.86
N THR A 110 7.89 11.42 8.51
CA THR A 110 6.54 10.91 8.23
C THR A 110 6.13 11.23 6.80
N MET A 111 6.34 12.47 6.35
CA MET A 111 6.04 12.87 4.98
C MET A 111 6.90 12.12 3.96
N ASP A 112 8.18 11.88 4.26
CA ASP A 112 9.09 11.17 3.36
C ASP A 112 8.69 9.69 3.19
N VAL A 113 8.30 9.03 4.29
CA VAL A 113 7.87 7.62 4.27
C VAL A 113 6.48 7.45 3.68
N PHE A 114 5.48 8.25 4.06
CA PHE A 114 4.07 7.96 3.75
C PHE A 114 3.52 8.70 2.53
N LEU A 115 4.13 9.81 2.10
CA LEU A 115 3.68 10.57 0.92
C LEU A 115 4.75 10.63 -0.17
N LYS A 116 5.96 11.05 0.16
CA LYS A 116 7.01 11.24 -0.85
C LYS A 116 7.48 9.93 -1.45
N SER A 117 7.43 8.82 -0.70
CA SER A 117 7.69 7.48 -1.23
C SER A 117 6.71 7.09 -2.34
N VAL A 118 5.41 7.36 -2.14
CA VAL A 118 4.35 7.14 -3.13
C VAL A 118 4.62 7.93 -4.40
N PHE A 119 5.00 9.20 -4.27
CA PHE A 119 5.41 10.03 -5.39
C PHE A 119 6.63 9.44 -6.11
N ARG A 120 7.69 9.03 -5.40
CA ARG A 120 8.93 8.48 -5.99
C ARG A 120 8.67 7.22 -6.81
N PHE A 121 7.99 6.22 -6.24
CA PHE A 121 7.67 4.97 -6.94
C PHE A 121 6.75 5.21 -8.13
N THR A 122 5.72 6.03 -7.97
CA THR A 122 4.80 6.36 -9.06
C THR A 122 5.54 7.06 -10.21
N ARG A 123 6.39 8.04 -9.90
CA ARG A 123 7.23 8.73 -10.89
C ARG A 123 8.16 7.77 -11.65
N ALA A 124 8.73 6.79 -10.95
CA ALA A 124 9.64 5.83 -11.55
C ALA A 124 8.93 4.80 -12.44
N VAL A 125 7.71 4.39 -12.09
CA VAL A 125 6.95 3.37 -12.84
C VAL A 125 6.21 3.96 -14.05
N ILE A 126 5.70 5.19 -13.97
CA ILE A 126 4.89 5.80 -15.04
C ILE A 126 5.56 5.73 -16.44
N PRO A 127 6.87 6.02 -16.65
CA PRO A 127 7.48 5.90 -17.97
C PRO A 127 7.35 4.50 -18.57
N HIS A 128 7.51 3.45 -17.77
CA HIS A 128 7.33 2.07 -18.21
C HIS A 128 5.87 1.79 -18.59
N MET A 129 4.91 2.22 -17.74
CA MET A 129 3.48 2.09 -18.03
C MET A 129 3.06 2.84 -19.29
N LEU A 130 3.63 4.01 -19.56
CA LEU A 130 3.38 4.76 -20.81
C LEU A 130 3.88 3.98 -22.05
N THR A 131 5.09 3.42 -21.97
CA THR A 131 5.68 2.64 -23.08
C THR A 131 4.90 1.37 -23.36
N GLN A 132 4.37 0.71 -22.35
CA GLN A 132 3.60 -0.54 -22.49
C GLN A 132 2.11 -0.34 -22.76
N GLY A 133 1.63 0.92 -22.79
CA GLY A 133 0.25 1.27 -23.15
C GLY A 133 -0.75 1.22 -22.00
N GLY A 134 -0.31 1.23 -20.74
CA GLY A 134 -1.20 1.28 -19.58
C GLY A 134 -0.65 0.60 -18.34
N GLY A 135 -1.44 0.65 -17.26
CA GLY A 135 -1.11 0.04 -15.99
C GLY A 135 -2.11 0.40 -14.87
N SER A 136 -1.90 -0.17 -13.71
CA SER A 136 -2.70 0.13 -12.51
C SER A 136 -1.81 0.53 -11.34
N ILE A 137 -2.11 1.66 -10.72
CA ILE A 137 -1.45 2.13 -9.51
C ILE A 137 -2.46 2.02 -8.36
N LEU A 138 -2.10 1.29 -7.32
CA LEU A 138 -2.89 1.13 -6.12
C LEU A 138 -2.15 1.71 -4.93
N ASN A 139 -2.73 2.70 -4.29
CA ASN A 139 -2.20 3.31 -3.10
C ASN A 139 -2.93 2.78 -1.86
N ILE A 140 -2.18 2.42 -0.81
CA ILE A 140 -2.77 2.06 0.50
C ILE A 140 -2.67 3.28 1.41
N SER A 141 -3.83 3.88 1.69
CA SER A 141 -4.00 5.01 2.58
C SER A 141 -4.56 4.56 3.95
N THR A 142 -5.48 5.30 4.50
CA THR A 142 -6.21 5.01 5.75
C THR A 142 -7.48 5.86 5.82
N VAL A 143 -8.48 5.42 6.58
CA VAL A 143 -9.65 6.24 6.94
C VAL A 143 -9.25 7.54 7.63
N GLY A 144 -8.13 7.55 8.39
CA GLY A 144 -7.56 8.75 8.99
C GLY A 144 -7.08 9.82 7.99
N GLY A 145 -6.91 9.47 6.71
CA GLY A 145 -6.67 10.43 5.62
C GLY A 145 -7.95 11.01 5.01
N LEU A 146 -9.14 10.58 5.50
CA LEU A 146 -10.46 11.05 5.03
C LEU A 146 -11.19 11.85 6.10
N LYS A 147 -11.10 11.44 7.37
CA LYS A 147 -11.65 12.19 8.50
C LYS A 147 -10.73 12.06 9.72
N ALA A 148 -10.81 13.02 10.63
CA ALA A 148 -10.16 12.90 11.93
C ALA A 148 -10.84 11.80 12.76
N ILE A 149 -10.03 10.95 13.39
CA ILE A 149 -10.50 9.89 14.27
C ILE A 149 -10.30 10.36 15.72
N PRO A 150 -11.37 10.49 16.53
CA PRO A 150 -11.25 10.87 17.94
C PRO A 150 -10.32 9.92 18.69
N GLY A 151 -9.39 10.49 19.47
CA GLY A 151 -8.39 9.70 20.22
C GLY A 151 -7.19 9.21 19.40
N PHE A 152 -7.10 9.56 18.13
CA PHE A 152 -5.98 9.23 17.27
C PHE A 152 -5.15 10.46 16.92
N GLU A 153 -3.98 10.61 17.54
CA GLU A 153 -3.13 11.81 17.45
C GLU A 153 -1.98 11.70 16.43
N GLY A 154 -2.17 10.92 15.38
CA GLY A 154 -1.20 10.77 14.27
C GLY A 154 -1.29 11.92 13.27
N HIS A 155 -1.04 13.18 13.67
CA HIS A 155 -1.29 14.37 12.85
C HIS A 155 -0.53 14.38 11.53
N ALA A 156 0.80 14.19 11.56
CA ALA A 156 1.63 14.14 10.36
C ALA A 156 1.24 12.96 9.45
N TYR A 157 0.95 11.79 10.05
CA TYR A 157 0.53 10.59 9.32
C TYR A 157 -0.80 10.82 8.59
N GLN A 158 -1.81 11.37 9.27
CA GLN A 158 -3.12 11.67 8.65
C GLN A 158 -2.97 12.70 7.52
N ALA A 159 -2.14 13.74 7.70
CA ALA A 159 -1.85 14.73 6.68
C ALA A 159 -1.18 14.09 5.45
N ALA A 160 -0.17 13.24 5.66
CA ALA A 160 0.51 12.51 4.57
C ALA A 160 -0.47 11.62 3.80
N LYS A 161 -1.33 10.88 4.51
CA LYS A 161 -2.32 9.98 3.89
C LYS A 161 -3.45 10.72 3.18
N ALA A 162 -3.86 11.89 3.66
CA ALA A 162 -4.74 12.79 2.91
C ALA A 162 -4.07 13.28 1.62
N GLY A 163 -2.78 13.58 1.66
CA GLY A 163 -1.97 13.88 0.47
C GLY A 163 -1.94 12.74 -0.54
N VAL A 164 -1.81 11.49 -0.09
CA VAL A 164 -1.89 10.29 -0.95
C VAL A 164 -3.26 10.21 -1.64
N ASN A 165 -4.36 10.49 -0.92
CA ASN A 165 -5.70 10.47 -1.49
C ASN A 165 -5.85 11.50 -2.61
N MET A 166 -5.33 12.71 -2.44
CA MET A 166 -5.37 13.72 -3.49
C MET A 166 -4.41 13.39 -4.64
N LEU A 167 -3.21 12.89 -4.35
CA LEU A 167 -2.25 12.45 -5.38
C LEU A 167 -2.84 11.33 -6.26
N THR A 168 -3.60 10.40 -5.68
CA THR A 168 -4.34 9.37 -6.41
C THR A 168 -5.25 9.98 -7.47
N LYS A 169 -6.06 10.98 -7.10
CA LYS A 169 -7.01 11.65 -8.00
C LYS A 169 -6.30 12.40 -9.12
N THR A 170 -5.21 13.11 -8.80
CA THR A 170 -4.47 13.88 -9.82
C THR A 170 -3.79 12.96 -10.82
N ILE A 171 -3.19 11.85 -10.40
CA ILE A 171 -2.60 10.85 -11.29
C ILE A 171 -3.70 10.24 -12.18
N ALA A 172 -4.82 9.83 -11.59
CA ALA A 172 -5.94 9.24 -12.33
C ALA A 172 -6.41 10.16 -13.48
N VAL A 173 -6.63 11.45 -13.21
CA VAL A 173 -7.11 12.41 -14.22
C VAL A 173 -6.08 12.64 -15.33
N HIS A 174 -4.79 12.82 -14.96
CA HIS A 174 -3.77 13.20 -15.93
C HIS A 174 -3.27 12.05 -16.82
N TYR A 175 -3.33 10.81 -16.31
CA TYR A 175 -2.78 9.64 -17.03
C TYR A 175 -3.86 8.69 -17.58
N ALA A 176 -5.16 8.95 -17.34
CA ALA A 176 -6.27 8.10 -17.84
C ALA A 176 -6.23 7.87 -19.36
N LYS A 177 -5.94 8.93 -20.15
CA LYS A 177 -5.85 8.85 -21.61
C LYS A 177 -4.71 7.95 -22.12
N HIS A 178 -3.79 7.57 -21.23
CA HIS A 178 -2.68 6.66 -21.53
C HIS A 178 -2.96 5.24 -21.02
N GLY A 179 -4.19 4.93 -20.61
CA GLY A 179 -4.55 3.62 -20.06
C GLY A 179 -4.03 3.35 -18.65
N ILE A 180 -3.51 4.38 -17.94
CA ILE A 180 -3.04 4.24 -16.56
C ILE A 180 -4.15 4.62 -15.61
N ARG A 181 -4.54 3.66 -14.76
CA ARG A 181 -5.50 3.86 -13.67
C ARG A 181 -4.76 4.08 -12.35
N CYS A 182 -5.33 4.90 -11.49
CA CYS A 182 -4.80 5.11 -10.14
C CYS A 182 -5.95 5.14 -9.14
N ASN A 183 -5.93 4.22 -8.15
CA ASN A 183 -6.97 4.10 -7.13
C ASN A 183 -6.34 3.99 -5.75
N CYS A 184 -7.14 4.16 -4.71
CA CYS A 184 -6.71 4.11 -3.34
C CYS A 184 -7.65 3.27 -2.48
N ILE A 185 -7.08 2.42 -1.63
CA ILE A 185 -7.79 1.76 -0.54
C ILE A 185 -7.44 2.49 0.76
N CYS A 186 -8.46 2.82 1.54
CA CYS A 186 -8.37 3.41 2.88
C CYS A 186 -8.86 2.39 3.92
N PRO A 187 -7.97 1.56 4.48
CA PRO A 187 -8.35 0.63 5.53
C PRO A 187 -8.76 1.37 6.81
N GLY A 188 -9.62 0.73 7.62
CA GLY A 188 -9.79 1.00 9.03
C GLY A 188 -8.63 0.44 9.86
N GLY A 189 -8.88 0.08 11.11
CA GLY A 189 -7.94 -0.68 11.93
C GLY A 189 -7.79 -2.10 11.41
N VAL A 190 -6.55 -2.49 11.07
CA VAL A 190 -6.22 -3.83 10.57
C VAL A 190 -5.15 -4.46 11.46
N GLU A 191 -5.33 -5.71 11.85
CA GLU A 191 -4.36 -6.46 12.65
C GLU A 191 -3.10 -6.73 11.84
N THR A 192 -2.05 -5.97 12.12
CA THR A 192 -0.76 -6.05 11.43
C THR A 192 0.38 -5.95 12.45
N PRO A 193 1.58 -6.48 12.16
CA PRO A 193 2.71 -6.43 13.10
C PRO A 193 3.01 -5.04 13.68
N PRO A 194 2.93 -3.92 12.91
CA PRO A 194 3.16 -2.59 13.50
C PRO A 194 2.19 -2.20 14.62
N VAL A 195 0.97 -2.72 14.64
CA VAL A 195 -0.02 -2.35 15.65
C VAL A 195 -0.16 -3.39 16.77
N GLU A 196 0.52 -4.53 16.71
CA GLU A 196 0.47 -5.60 17.73
C GLU A 196 0.79 -5.05 19.14
N GLY A 197 1.81 -4.17 19.23
CA GLY A 197 2.18 -3.56 20.51
C GLY A 197 1.05 -2.74 21.13
N TRP A 198 0.25 -2.06 20.33
CA TRP A 198 -0.91 -1.31 20.81
C TRP A 198 -2.08 -2.24 21.17
N LEU A 199 -2.27 -3.30 20.40
CA LEU A 199 -3.33 -4.28 20.61
C LEU A 199 -3.09 -5.20 21.80
N SER A 200 -1.90 -5.23 22.37
CA SER A 200 -1.59 -5.96 23.59
C SER A 200 -2.23 -5.34 24.84
N ASP A 201 -2.58 -4.04 24.80
CA ASP A 201 -3.38 -3.40 25.84
C ASP A 201 -4.87 -3.62 25.57
N PRO A 202 -5.63 -4.30 26.48
CA PRO A 202 -7.04 -4.60 26.27
C PRO A 202 -7.93 -3.35 26.11
N LYS A 203 -7.56 -2.22 26.73
CA LYS A 203 -8.33 -0.97 26.61
C LYS A 203 -8.15 -0.36 25.22
N THR A 204 -6.92 -0.33 24.72
CA THR A 204 -6.61 0.13 23.38
C THR A 204 -7.27 -0.75 22.31
N ARG A 205 -7.22 -2.08 22.49
CA ARG A 205 -7.93 -3.02 21.61
C ARG A 205 -9.42 -2.76 21.58
N ALA A 206 -10.06 -2.70 22.76
CA ALA A 206 -11.50 -2.46 22.87
C ALA A 206 -11.92 -1.10 22.27
N TRP A 207 -11.10 -0.06 22.47
CA TRP A 207 -11.33 1.24 21.84
C TRP A 207 -11.25 1.14 20.31
N MET A 208 -10.20 0.52 19.77
CA MET A 208 -10.05 0.35 18.32
C MET A 208 -11.20 -0.48 17.72
N GLU A 209 -11.57 -1.60 18.33
CA GLU A 209 -12.71 -2.44 17.90
C GLU A 209 -14.02 -1.66 17.92
N GLY A 210 -14.24 -0.86 18.98
CA GLY A 210 -15.42 -0.02 19.14
C GLY A 210 -15.59 1.10 18.10
N LEU A 211 -14.52 1.47 17.40
CA LEU A 211 -14.61 2.40 16.26
C LEU A 211 -15.28 1.76 15.03
N HIS A 212 -15.31 0.43 14.95
CA HIS A 212 -15.80 -0.30 13.79
C HIS A 212 -17.20 -0.87 14.05
N PRO A 213 -18.24 -0.47 13.31
CA PRO A 213 -19.59 -1.06 13.44
C PRO A 213 -19.63 -2.57 13.35
N LEU A 214 -18.71 -3.22 12.63
CA LEU A 214 -18.60 -4.67 12.58
C LEU A 214 -18.03 -5.29 13.88
N GLY A 215 -17.65 -4.47 14.89
CA GLY A 215 -17.23 -4.90 16.21
C GLY A 215 -15.87 -5.60 16.30
N ARG A 216 -15.05 -5.49 15.27
CA ARG A 216 -13.71 -6.08 15.21
C ARG A 216 -12.76 -5.28 14.31
N LEU A 217 -11.48 -5.55 14.44
CA LEU A 217 -10.49 -5.10 13.48
C LEU A 217 -10.56 -5.95 12.19
N GLY A 218 -10.09 -5.38 11.09
CA GLY A 218 -9.93 -6.09 9.83
C GLY A 218 -8.70 -7.00 9.84
N GLN A 219 -8.69 -7.97 8.94
CA GLN A 219 -7.52 -8.80 8.65
C GLN A 219 -6.84 -8.30 7.37
N PRO A 220 -5.50 -8.44 7.24
CA PRO A 220 -4.77 -8.05 6.04
C PRO A 220 -5.34 -8.63 4.75
N GLU A 221 -5.86 -9.87 4.81
CA GLU A 221 -6.47 -10.58 3.69
C GLU A 221 -7.73 -9.88 3.18
N GLU A 222 -8.50 -9.22 4.04
CA GLU A 222 -9.71 -8.49 3.64
C GLU A 222 -9.36 -7.27 2.76
N VAL A 223 -8.24 -6.61 3.07
CA VAL A 223 -7.69 -5.54 2.22
C VAL A 223 -7.13 -6.09 0.92
N ALA A 224 -6.46 -7.25 0.97
CA ALA A 224 -5.89 -7.90 -0.20
C ALA A 224 -6.96 -8.32 -1.22
N GLN A 225 -8.14 -8.76 -0.78
CA GLN A 225 -9.26 -9.10 -1.69
C GLN A 225 -9.72 -7.88 -2.50
N ALA A 226 -9.83 -6.72 -1.87
CA ALA A 226 -10.16 -5.48 -2.58
C ALA A 226 -9.03 -5.06 -3.54
N ALA A 227 -7.78 -5.27 -3.17
CA ALA A 227 -6.62 -4.96 -3.99
C ALA A 227 -6.59 -5.77 -5.30
N ILE A 228 -7.03 -7.04 -5.30
CA ILE A 228 -7.14 -7.86 -6.52
C ILE A 228 -8.05 -7.19 -7.55
N TYR A 229 -9.20 -6.67 -7.14
CA TYR A 229 -10.11 -5.97 -8.05
C TYR A 229 -9.43 -4.79 -8.74
N PHE A 230 -8.74 -3.91 -7.98
CA PHE A 230 -8.09 -2.74 -8.55
C PHE A 230 -6.88 -3.08 -9.43
N ALA A 231 -6.21 -4.19 -9.18
CA ALA A 231 -5.09 -4.67 -9.98
C ALA A 231 -5.54 -5.35 -11.28
N SER A 232 -6.75 -5.92 -11.32
CA SER A 232 -7.28 -6.69 -12.45
C SER A 232 -7.94 -5.81 -13.51
N ASP A 233 -8.23 -6.43 -14.66
CA ASP A 233 -8.97 -5.78 -15.77
C ASP A 233 -10.47 -5.59 -15.45
N GLU A 234 -10.99 -6.24 -14.41
CA GLU A 234 -12.36 -6.01 -13.90
C GLU A 234 -12.58 -4.56 -13.46
N SER A 235 -11.53 -3.86 -13.05
CA SER A 235 -11.57 -2.45 -12.68
C SER A 235 -11.23 -1.49 -13.84
N SER A 236 -11.36 -1.93 -15.10
CA SER A 236 -11.01 -1.14 -16.29
C SER A 236 -11.73 0.21 -16.38
N TRP A 237 -12.90 0.33 -15.75
CA TRP A 237 -13.68 1.59 -15.68
C TRP A 237 -13.56 2.31 -14.33
N THR A 238 -12.58 1.91 -13.48
CA THR A 238 -12.39 2.47 -12.14
C THR A 238 -11.05 3.16 -12.04
N THR A 239 -11.05 4.50 -11.95
CA THR A 239 -9.86 5.32 -11.70
C THR A 239 -10.22 6.54 -10.85
N GLY A 240 -9.30 6.99 -10.00
CA GLY A 240 -9.50 8.11 -9.07
C GLY A 240 -10.35 7.78 -7.85
N SER A 241 -10.73 6.50 -7.67
CA SER A 241 -11.55 6.07 -6.55
C SER A 241 -10.75 6.00 -5.27
N ILE A 242 -11.38 6.46 -4.19
CA ILE A 242 -10.90 6.32 -2.81
C ILE A 242 -11.91 5.44 -2.08
N VAL A 243 -11.57 4.19 -1.85
CA VAL A 243 -12.50 3.17 -1.33
C VAL A 243 -12.09 2.78 0.10
N THR A 244 -13.05 2.72 0.99
CA THR A 244 -12.83 2.30 2.38
C THR A 244 -13.07 0.80 2.55
N ILE A 245 -12.16 0.14 3.27
CA ILE A 245 -12.29 -1.25 3.76
C ILE A 245 -12.08 -1.15 5.26
N ASP A 246 -13.14 -0.84 6.00
CA ASP A 246 -13.01 -0.19 7.29
C ASP A 246 -14.01 -0.67 8.37
N GLY A 247 -14.74 -1.74 8.11
CA GLY A 247 -15.72 -2.26 9.05
C GLY A 247 -16.84 -1.27 9.40
N GLY A 248 -17.06 -0.24 8.56
CA GLY A 248 -18.14 0.75 8.67
C GLY A 248 -17.76 2.04 9.41
N ILE A 249 -16.48 2.26 9.73
CA ILE A 249 -16.02 3.49 10.44
C ILE A 249 -16.44 4.78 9.72
N MET A 250 -16.44 4.78 8.40
CA MET A 250 -16.77 5.97 7.60
C MET A 250 -18.27 6.16 7.33
N ALA A 251 -19.10 5.20 7.74
CA ALA A 251 -20.55 5.26 7.55
C ALA A 251 -21.30 5.91 8.74
N GLN A 252 -20.58 6.30 9.78
CA GLN A 252 -21.12 6.90 11.01
C GLN A 252 -20.61 8.33 11.26
#